data_be54e9d5298d3ec6876d4da59be9a5bf
#
_entry.id   be54e9d5298d3ec6876d4da59be9a5bf
#
_cell.length_a   1.000
_cell.length_b   1.000
_cell.length_c   1.000
_cell.angle_alpha   90.00
_cell.angle_beta   90.00
_cell.angle_gamma   90.00
#
_symmetry.space_group_name_H-M   'P 1'
#
loop_
_entity.id
_entity.type
_entity.pdbx_description
1 polymer ?
#
loop_
_entity_poly.entity_id
_entity_poly.type
_entity_poly.pdbx_seq_one_letter_code
_entity_poly.pdbx_strand_id
1 'polypeptide(L)'
;MAVELRDEGAPVRSPADVHAVFAPRLEDLPVEEFHVAVLDAQHRLERDVTVTRGILNSSLVHPREVFREAIAERAAAIILVHNHPSGDPTPSSDDRLVTEQLVAAGRLLDIPVHDHVIIGRGRYTSFAQAGLL
;
A
#
# COMPACT_ATOMS: atom_id res chain seq x y z
N MET A 1 8.18 -13.63 -6.20
CA MET A 1 7.41 -12.49 -6.69
C MET A 1 8.32 -11.53 -7.44
N ALA A 2 7.88 -11.03 -8.58
CA ALA A 2 8.68 -10.10 -9.38
C ALA A 2 8.55 -8.68 -8.82
N VAL A 3 9.66 -7.97 -8.75
CA VAL A 3 9.72 -6.56 -8.37
C VAL A 3 9.97 -5.75 -9.63
N GLU A 4 9.25 -4.63 -9.77
CA GLU A 4 9.43 -3.73 -10.90
C GLU A 4 10.64 -2.84 -10.65
N LEU A 5 11.81 -3.30 -11.09
CA LEU A 5 13.08 -2.65 -10.74
C LEU A 5 13.23 -1.23 -11.27
N ARG A 6 12.61 -0.93 -12.43
CA ARG A 6 12.73 0.41 -13.03
C ARG A 6 12.14 1.53 -12.18
N ASP A 7 11.25 1.17 -11.21
CA ASP A 7 10.63 2.16 -10.31
C ASP A 7 11.32 2.24 -8.96
N GLU A 8 12.33 1.39 -8.70
CA GLU A 8 13.13 1.52 -7.49
C GLU A 8 13.82 2.88 -7.47
N GLY A 9 13.75 3.53 -6.31
CA GLY A 9 14.27 4.89 -6.15
C GLY A 9 13.30 5.98 -6.56
N ALA A 10 12.12 5.63 -7.10
CA ALA A 10 11.11 6.64 -7.43
C ALA A 10 10.65 7.37 -6.17
N PRO A 11 10.52 8.71 -6.21
CA PRO A 11 10.02 9.44 -5.06
C PRO A 11 8.53 9.17 -4.86
N VAL A 12 8.13 8.92 -3.60
CA VAL A 12 6.75 8.64 -3.23
C VAL A 12 6.40 9.50 -2.03
N ARG A 13 6.19 10.80 -2.27
CA ARG A 13 6.00 11.82 -1.23
C ARG A 13 4.57 12.30 -1.09
N SER A 14 3.70 11.91 -2.02
CA SER A 14 2.31 12.35 -2.03
C SER A 14 1.42 11.23 -2.54
N PRO A 15 0.09 11.29 -2.29
CA PRO A 15 -0.83 10.33 -2.88
C PRO A 15 -0.78 10.32 -4.41
N ALA A 16 -0.54 11.47 -5.03
CA ALA A 16 -0.39 11.55 -6.48
C ALA A 16 0.84 10.77 -6.97
N ASP A 17 1.93 10.80 -6.22
CA ASP A 17 3.14 10.01 -6.54
C ASP A 17 2.83 8.51 -6.45
N VAL A 18 2.09 8.10 -5.42
CA VAL A 18 1.67 6.69 -5.26
C VAL A 18 0.84 6.28 -6.47
N HIS A 19 -0.14 7.09 -6.85
CA HIS A 19 -0.98 6.82 -8.01
C HIS A 19 -0.15 6.71 -9.29
N ALA A 20 0.81 7.60 -9.50
CA ALA A 20 1.65 7.59 -10.69
C ALA A 20 2.45 6.28 -10.81
N VAL A 21 2.95 5.76 -9.69
CA VAL A 21 3.73 4.52 -9.68
C VAL A 21 2.83 3.29 -9.82
N PHE A 22 1.72 3.24 -9.08
CA PHE A 22 0.93 2.02 -8.92
C PHE A 22 -0.24 1.89 -9.90
N ALA A 23 -0.80 2.98 -10.42
CA ALA A 23 -1.90 2.87 -11.36
C ALA A 23 -1.54 2.04 -12.61
N PRO A 24 -0.36 2.21 -13.23
CA PRO A 24 0.02 1.36 -14.37
C PRO A 24 0.06 -0.13 -14.04
N ARG A 25 0.32 -0.48 -12.79
CA ARG A 25 0.42 -1.88 -12.35
C ARG A 25 -0.91 -2.48 -11.95
N LEU A 26 -1.81 -1.67 -11.40
CA LEU A 26 -2.99 -2.16 -10.67
C LEU A 26 -4.32 -1.76 -11.30
N GLU A 27 -4.38 -0.65 -12.05
CA GLU A 27 -5.65 -0.06 -12.48
C GLU A 27 -6.52 -1.01 -13.31
N ASP A 28 -5.89 -1.78 -14.19
CA ASP A 28 -6.60 -2.65 -15.13
C ASP A 28 -6.67 -4.11 -14.70
N LEU A 29 -6.23 -4.43 -13.50
CA LEU A 29 -6.27 -5.81 -13.02
C LEU A 29 -7.71 -6.25 -12.76
N PRO A 30 -8.06 -7.49 -13.16
CA PRO A 30 -9.43 -8.02 -12.93
C PRO A 30 -9.65 -8.48 -11.50
N VAL A 31 -8.61 -8.60 -10.69
CA VAL A 31 -8.70 -9.01 -9.28
C VAL A 31 -7.99 -7.98 -8.39
N GLU A 32 -8.38 -7.92 -7.12
CA GLU A 32 -7.69 -7.08 -6.15
C GLU A 32 -6.31 -7.66 -5.84
N GLU A 33 -5.34 -6.77 -5.67
CA GLU A 33 -4.04 -7.09 -5.11
C GLU A 33 -3.73 -6.10 -4.01
N PHE A 34 -3.22 -6.58 -2.89
CA PHE A 34 -2.80 -5.74 -1.78
C PHE A 34 -1.28 -5.68 -1.76
N HIS A 35 -0.75 -4.47 -1.87
CA HIS A 35 0.68 -4.19 -1.98
C HIS A 35 1.18 -3.38 -0.81
N VAL A 36 2.46 -3.57 -0.51
CA VAL A 36 3.20 -2.72 0.42
C VAL A 36 4.32 -2.04 -0.34
N ALA A 37 4.30 -0.72 -0.34
CA ALA A 37 5.40 0.08 -0.85
C ALA A 37 6.37 0.34 0.31
N VAL A 38 7.57 -0.22 0.21
CA VAL A 38 8.62 -0.09 1.23
C VAL A 38 9.47 1.13 0.88
N LEU A 39 9.57 2.08 1.82
CA LEU A 39 10.22 3.38 1.58
C LEU A 39 11.47 3.56 2.42
N ASP A 40 12.48 4.20 1.84
CA ASP A 40 13.67 4.64 2.56
C ASP A 40 13.43 5.98 3.28
N ALA A 41 14.47 6.48 3.96
CA ALA A 41 14.38 7.73 4.72
C ALA A 41 14.16 8.98 3.83
N GLN A 42 14.44 8.89 2.54
CA GLN A 42 14.17 9.95 1.57
C GLN A 42 12.83 9.78 0.87
N HIS A 43 11.97 8.87 1.37
CA HIS A 43 10.67 8.55 0.77
C HIS A 43 10.78 8.01 -0.65
N ARG A 44 11.84 7.28 -0.94
CA ARG A 44 12.02 6.62 -2.23
C ARG A 44 11.55 5.17 -2.13
N LEU A 45 10.97 4.68 -3.20
CA LEU A 45 10.49 3.30 -3.26
C LEU A 45 11.68 2.34 -3.32
N GLU A 46 11.83 1.50 -2.30
CA GLU A 46 12.82 0.44 -2.26
C GLU A 46 12.27 -0.87 -2.81
N ARG A 47 11.02 -1.18 -2.48
CA ARG A 47 10.34 -2.39 -2.93
C ARG A 47 8.86 -2.17 -3.07
N ASP A 48 8.29 -2.88 -4.04
CA ASP A 48 6.86 -3.09 -4.18
C ASP A 48 6.60 -4.57 -3.88
N VAL A 49 5.94 -4.86 -2.78
CA VAL A 49 5.67 -6.22 -2.34
C VAL A 49 4.18 -6.53 -2.49
N THR A 50 3.86 -7.55 -3.28
CA THR A 50 2.49 -8.08 -3.34
C THR A 50 2.26 -8.98 -2.14
N VAL A 51 1.36 -8.60 -1.25
CA VAL A 51 1.07 -9.36 -0.02
C VAL A 51 -0.05 -10.37 -0.25
N THR A 52 -1.16 -9.93 -0.84
CA THR A 52 -2.29 -10.82 -1.13
C THR A 52 -2.86 -10.54 -2.51
N ARG A 53 -3.49 -11.54 -3.07
CA ARG A 53 -4.26 -11.45 -4.31
C ARG A 53 -5.64 -12.02 -4.05
N GLY A 54 -6.67 -11.27 -4.46
CA GLY A 54 -8.06 -11.57 -4.16
C GLY A 54 -8.66 -10.48 -3.30
N ILE A 55 -9.94 -10.61 -2.95
CA ILE A 55 -10.65 -9.61 -2.15
C ILE A 55 -9.96 -9.44 -0.80
N LEU A 56 -9.68 -8.19 -0.45
CA LEU A 56 -9.05 -7.86 0.82
C LEU A 56 -9.97 -8.23 2.00
N ASN A 57 -9.43 -9.06 2.88
CA ASN A 57 -10.17 -9.55 4.04
C ASN A 57 -9.28 -9.39 5.28
N SER A 58 -9.80 -8.71 6.29
CA SER A 58 -9.02 -8.40 7.50
C SER A 58 -8.53 -9.64 8.24
N SER A 59 -9.21 -10.79 8.08
CA SER A 59 -8.78 -12.04 8.70
C SER A 59 -7.63 -12.73 7.97
N LEU A 60 -7.34 -12.33 6.72
CA LEU A 60 -6.30 -12.95 5.89
C LEU A 60 -5.03 -12.12 5.80
N VAL A 61 -5.06 -10.86 6.21
CA VAL A 61 -3.89 -9.99 6.17
C VAL A 61 -3.23 -10.01 7.54
N HIS A 62 -1.99 -10.48 7.60
CA HIS A 62 -1.25 -10.60 8.84
C HIS A 62 -0.14 -9.55 8.91
N PRO A 63 -0.02 -8.79 10.00
CA PRO A 63 1.06 -7.81 10.13
C PRO A 63 2.44 -8.38 9.88
N ARG A 64 2.72 -9.61 10.31
CA ARG A 64 4.01 -10.24 10.06
C ARG A 64 4.37 -10.37 8.58
N GLU A 65 3.35 -10.55 7.72
CA GLU A 65 3.57 -10.66 6.27
C GLU A 65 3.73 -9.28 5.63
N VAL A 66 2.96 -8.31 6.12
CA VAL A 66 3.02 -6.94 5.62
C VAL A 66 4.36 -6.29 5.94
N PHE A 67 4.87 -6.48 7.15
CA PHE A 67 6.10 -5.82 7.61
C PHE A 67 7.37 -6.61 7.37
N ARG A 68 7.28 -7.83 6.88
CA ARG A 68 8.42 -8.71 6.69
C ARG A 68 9.54 -8.08 5.88
N GLU A 69 9.22 -7.58 4.68
CA GLU A 69 10.22 -6.97 3.81
C GLU A 69 10.65 -5.60 4.33
N ALA A 70 9.74 -4.86 4.95
CA ALA A 70 10.08 -3.58 5.56
C ALA A 70 11.13 -3.75 6.67
N ILE A 71 10.98 -4.78 7.49
CA ILE A 71 11.96 -5.08 8.54
C ILE A 71 13.30 -5.48 7.93
N ALA A 72 13.28 -6.36 6.93
CA ALA A 72 14.49 -6.83 6.26
C ALA A 72 15.25 -5.70 5.59
N GLU A 73 14.54 -4.75 4.99
CA GLU A 73 15.12 -3.59 4.30
C GLU A 73 15.45 -2.43 5.25
N ARG A 74 15.15 -2.55 6.53
CA ARG A 74 15.28 -1.45 7.49
C ARG A 74 14.56 -0.20 7.02
N ALA A 75 13.33 -0.38 6.57
CA ALA A 75 12.54 0.69 5.98
C ALA A 75 12.27 1.82 6.96
N ALA A 76 12.21 3.05 6.45
CA ALA A 76 11.80 4.20 7.24
C ALA A 76 10.28 4.26 7.40
N ALA A 77 9.54 3.75 6.41
CA ALA A 77 8.07 3.79 6.39
C ALA A 77 7.53 2.83 5.34
N ILE A 78 6.24 2.60 5.38
CA ILE A 78 5.52 1.89 4.32
C ILE A 78 4.27 2.66 3.90
N ILE A 79 3.81 2.39 2.68
CA ILE A 79 2.50 2.80 2.19
C ILE A 79 1.76 1.55 1.74
N LEU A 80 0.50 1.45 2.13
CA LEU A 80 -0.38 0.37 1.70
C LEU A 80 -1.06 0.79 0.40
N VAL A 81 -1.11 -0.09 -0.59
CA VAL A 81 -1.72 0.20 -1.88
C VAL A 81 -2.54 -1.00 -2.34
N HIS A 82 -3.77 -0.78 -2.75
CA HIS A 82 -4.52 -1.83 -3.41
C HIS A 82 -5.50 -1.24 -4.43
N ASN A 83 -5.98 -2.08 -5.32
CA ASN A 83 -6.92 -1.68 -6.36
C ASN A 83 -8.31 -2.18 -6.05
N HIS A 84 -9.31 -1.43 -6.53
CA HIS A 84 -10.69 -1.91 -6.62
C HIS A 84 -11.03 -2.13 -8.10
N PRO A 85 -11.17 -3.39 -8.55
CA PRO A 85 -11.48 -3.69 -9.97
C PRO A 85 -12.76 -3.04 -10.49
N SER A 86 -13.70 -2.69 -9.60
CA SER A 86 -14.90 -1.94 -9.97
C SER A 86 -14.59 -0.57 -10.56
N GLY A 87 -13.42 -0.02 -10.24
CA GLY A 87 -13.03 1.33 -10.61
C GLY A 87 -13.40 2.38 -9.59
N ASP A 88 -14.19 2.05 -8.58
CA ASP A 88 -14.61 2.95 -7.50
C ASP A 88 -13.67 2.80 -6.30
N PRO A 89 -12.85 3.81 -5.96
CA PRO A 89 -11.86 3.71 -4.90
C PRO A 89 -12.41 3.96 -3.49
N THR A 90 -13.71 3.91 -3.30
CA THR A 90 -14.31 4.10 -1.96
C THR A 90 -13.87 2.99 -1.01
N PRO A 91 -13.32 3.32 0.17
CA PRO A 91 -12.89 2.30 1.13
C PRO A 91 -14.05 1.44 1.64
N SER A 92 -13.83 0.13 1.70
CA SER A 92 -14.75 -0.80 2.35
C SER A 92 -14.51 -0.82 3.86
N SER A 93 -15.40 -1.47 4.61
CA SER A 93 -15.20 -1.67 6.03
C SER A 93 -13.98 -2.55 6.31
N ASP A 94 -13.74 -3.58 5.49
CA ASP A 94 -12.53 -4.40 5.60
C ASP A 94 -11.26 -3.60 5.32
N ASP A 95 -11.29 -2.70 4.34
CA ASP A 95 -10.17 -1.80 4.06
C ASP A 95 -9.80 -0.98 5.30
N ARG A 96 -10.80 -0.48 6.00
CA ARG A 96 -10.59 0.32 7.22
C ARG A 96 -10.03 -0.52 8.36
N LEU A 97 -10.57 -1.72 8.57
CA LEU A 97 -10.10 -2.62 9.63
C LEU A 97 -8.65 -3.03 9.39
N VAL A 98 -8.30 -3.40 8.17
CA VAL A 98 -6.92 -3.75 7.81
C VAL A 98 -5.99 -2.57 8.09
N THR A 99 -6.40 -1.37 7.69
CA THR A 99 -5.58 -0.17 7.90
C THR A 99 -5.37 0.10 9.37
N GLU A 100 -6.41 0.02 10.20
CA GLU A 100 -6.28 0.21 11.65
C GLU A 100 -5.30 -0.77 12.27
N GLN A 101 -5.39 -2.04 11.91
CA GLN A 101 -4.49 -3.08 12.41
C GLN A 101 -3.04 -2.80 12.02
N LEU A 102 -2.82 -2.42 10.77
CA LEU A 102 -1.45 -2.22 10.26
C LEU A 102 -0.83 -0.92 10.78
N VAL A 103 -1.62 0.13 10.95
CA VAL A 103 -1.15 1.36 11.59
C VAL A 103 -0.68 1.08 13.02
N ALA A 104 -1.47 0.32 13.78
CA ALA A 104 -1.10 -0.05 15.15
C ALA A 104 0.18 -0.89 15.18
N ALA A 105 0.30 -1.87 14.29
CA ALA A 105 1.49 -2.70 14.18
C ALA A 105 2.73 -1.88 13.80
N GLY A 106 2.59 -0.95 12.87
CA GLY A 106 3.68 -0.08 12.43
C GLY A 106 4.21 0.80 13.55
N ARG A 107 3.33 1.27 14.43
CA ARG A 107 3.74 2.04 15.61
C ARG A 107 4.60 1.21 16.55
N LEU A 108 4.23 -0.04 16.77
CA LEU A 108 5.00 -0.94 17.64
C LEU A 108 6.36 -1.26 17.04
N LEU A 109 6.46 -1.36 15.72
CA LEU A 109 7.69 -1.69 15.01
C LEU A 109 8.55 -0.48 14.69
N ASP A 110 8.05 0.72 14.95
CA ASP A 110 8.68 1.98 14.54
C ASP A 110 8.90 2.07 13.02
N ILE A 111 7.95 1.50 12.28
CA ILE A 111 7.86 1.60 10.82
C ILE A 111 6.48 2.15 10.50
N PRO A 112 6.31 3.47 10.44
CA PRO A 112 4.99 4.06 10.29
C PRO A 112 4.35 3.73 8.95
N VAL A 113 3.02 3.57 8.96
CA VAL A 113 2.21 3.51 7.76
C VAL A 113 1.86 4.95 7.39
N HIS A 114 2.45 5.46 6.32
CA HIS A 114 2.25 6.86 5.92
C HIS A 114 0.91 7.08 5.25
N ASP A 115 0.40 6.09 4.53
CA ASP A 115 -0.88 6.20 3.85
C ASP A 115 -1.38 4.82 3.45
N HIS A 116 -2.64 4.76 3.09
CA HIS A 116 -3.26 3.67 2.37
C HIS A 116 -3.95 4.30 1.16
N VAL A 117 -3.51 3.92 -0.03
CA VAL A 117 -4.03 4.47 -1.28
C VAL A 117 -4.77 3.37 -2.05
N ILE A 118 -6.04 3.61 -2.33
CA ILE A 118 -6.86 2.70 -3.13
C ILE A 118 -6.90 3.20 -4.56
N ILE A 119 -6.49 2.36 -5.50
CA ILE A 119 -6.46 2.69 -6.92
C ILE A 119 -7.80 2.31 -7.55
N GLY A 120 -8.50 3.30 -8.07
CA GLY A 120 -9.70 3.13 -8.88
C GLY A 120 -9.37 3.35 -10.34
N ARG A 121 -10.40 3.58 -11.17
CA ARG A 121 -10.20 3.84 -12.59
C ARG A 121 -10.06 5.34 -12.83
N GLY A 122 -8.82 5.76 -13.14
CA GLY A 122 -8.49 7.17 -13.37
C GLY A 122 -8.55 8.03 -12.12
N ARG A 123 -8.64 7.42 -10.93
CA ARG A 123 -8.76 8.13 -9.65
C ARG A 123 -8.32 7.24 -8.50
N TYR A 124 -8.17 7.83 -7.33
CA TYR A 124 -7.72 7.10 -6.14
C TYR A 124 -8.32 7.72 -4.88
N THR A 125 -8.26 6.97 -3.79
CA THR A 125 -8.55 7.47 -2.45
C THR A 125 -7.31 7.34 -1.59
N SER A 126 -6.91 8.42 -0.94
CA SER A 126 -5.86 8.42 0.09
C SER A 126 -6.52 8.48 1.46
N PHE A 127 -6.20 7.52 2.32
CA PHE A 127 -6.71 7.51 3.69
C PHE A 127 -6.23 8.73 4.47
N ALA A 128 -4.99 9.15 4.26
CA ALA A 128 -4.45 10.34 4.93
C ALA A 128 -5.24 11.59 4.53
N GLN A 129 -5.51 11.78 3.24
CA GLN A 129 -6.28 12.92 2.75
C GLN A 129 -7.74 12.87 3.22
N ALA A 130 -8.30 11.68 3.36
CA ALA A 130 -9.68 11.50 3.78
C ALA A 130 -9.86 11.56 5.31
N GLY A 131 -8.77 11.68 6.07
CA GLY A 131 -8.83 11.70 7.53
C GLY A 131 -9.14 10.35 8.15
N LEU A 132 -8.80 9.26 7.47
CA LEU A 132 -9.07 7.89 7.91
C LEU A 132 -7.84 7.19 8.50
N LEU A 133 -6.74 7.89 8.57
CA LEU A 133 -5.48 7.30 9.05
C LEU A 133 -5.13 7.78 10.46
#